data_5d7e9d5fcb391ded60b380d636398fde
#
_entry.id   5d7e9d5fcb391ded60b380d636398fde
#
_cell.length_a   1.000
_cell.length_b   1.000
_cell.length_c   1.000
_cell.angle_alpha   90.00
_cell.angle_beta   90.00
_cell.angle_gamma   90.00
#
_symmetry.space_group_name_H-M   'P 1'
#
loop_
_entity.id
_entity.type
_entity.pdbx_description
1 polymer ?
#
loop_
_entity_poly.entity_id
_entity_poly.type
_entity_poly.pdbx_seq_one_letter_code
_entity_poly.pdbx_strand_id
1 'polypeptide(L)'
;MPSAPRGFALFAGIAPDVIRACARRAEALGYTSFWVNHPGRTDGLAALAVAARETARIDLGVGVIPLHTRGPESILQGVREHALPLDRLLLGVGSPNPGALGRVRAGVAALRAGLRTRLVVAALGPKMCELAGEVADGVLFNWLTPEHARRSADLVRAGAARAGHRPPRLYAYVRLAVGAAARERLDEEAERYAAIPAYAA
;
A
#
# COMPACT_ATOMS: atom_id res chain seq x y z
N MET A 1 10.30 -10.89 -23.12
CA MET A 1 9.61 -9.77 -22.44
C MET A 1 10.16 -9.69 -21.02
N PRO A 2 10.65 -8.54 -20.55
CA PRO A 2 11.00 -8.41 -19.14
C PRO A 2 9.72 -8.68 -18.32
N SER A 3 9.85 -9.48 -17.27
CA SER A 3 8.72 -9.76 -16.38
C SER A 3 8.24 -8.47 -15.73
N ALA A 4 6.92 -8.31 -15.59
CA ALA A 4 6.35 -7.16 -14.89
C ALA A 4 6.97 -7.03 -13.48
N PRO A 5 7.21 -5.81 -12.98
CA PRO A 5 7.76 -5.61 -11.65
C PRO A 5 6.84 -6.26 -10.59
N ARG A 6 7.43 -7.07 -9.71
CA ARG A 6 6.71 -7.81 -8.67
C ARG A 6 7.11 -7.32 -7.29
N GLY A 7 6.12 -7.11 -6.43
CA GLY A 7 6.31 -6.89 -5.00
C GLY A 7 6.08 -8.18 -4.21
N PHE A 8 6.72 -8.31 -3.05
CA PHE A 8 6.43 -9.33 -2.05
C PHE A 8 5.77 -8.68 -0.85
N ALA A 9 4.67 -9.23 -0.35
CA ALA A 9 3.91 -8.64 0.75
C ALA A 9 3.70 -9.62 1.90
N LEU A 10 3.80 -9.12 3.14
CA LEU A 10 3.57 -9.86 4.37
C LEU A 10 2.64 -9.11 5.32
N PHE A 11 2.04 -9.87 6.23
CA PHE A 11 1.35 -9.32 7.39
C PHE A 11 2.37 -8.74 8.40
N ALA A 12 2.18 -7.49 8.84
CA ALA A 12 3.14 -6.82 9.74
C ALA A 12 3.24 -7.45 11.14
N GLY A 13 2.24 -8.24 11.55
CA GLY A 13 2.20 -8.88 12.86
C GLY A 13 2.94 -10.22 12.98
N ILE A 14 3.71 -10.61 11.97
CA ILE A 14 4.57 -11.81 12.05
C ILE A 14 5.88 -11.52 12.77
N ALA A 15 6.57 -12.56 13.21
CA ALA A 15 7.82 -12.44 13.94
C ALA A 15 8.90 -11.67 13.15
N PRO A 16 9.68 -10.79 13.79
CA PRO A 16 10.68 -9.95 13.11
C PRO A 16 11.75 -10.73 12.36
N ASP A 17 12.14 -11.92 12.81
CA ASP A 17 13.10 -12.79 12.13
C ASP A 17 12.56 -13.34 10.80
N VAL A 18 11.26 -13.62 10.73
CA VAL A 18 10.59 -13.99 9.47
C VAL A 18 10.55 -12.80 8.50
N ILE A 19 10.24 -11.59 9.01
CA ILE A 19 10.29 -10.36 8.18
C ILE A 19 11.69 -10.18 7.60
N ARG A 20 12.76 -10.31 8.43
CA ARG A 20 14.16 -10.24 7.98
C ARG A 20 14.48 -11.23 6.86
N ALA A 21 14.16 -12.50 7.11
CA ALA A 21 14.46 -13.57 6.17
C ALA A 21 13.74 -13.36 4.83
N CYS A 22 12.45 -13.00 4.88
CA CYS A 22 11.65 -12.73 3.69
C CYS A 22 12.13 -11.50 2.92
N ALA A 23 12.48 -10.40 3.61
CA ALA A 23 12.96 -9.18 2.96
C ALA A 23 14.28 -9.43 2.21
N ARG A 24 15.27 -10.06 2.85
CA ARG A 24 16.53 -10.47 2.20
C ARG A 24 16.28 -11.37 1.00
N ARG A 25 15.42 -12.36 1.16
CA ARG A 25 15.12 -13.32 0.09
C ARG A 25 14.40 -12.65 -1.08
N ALA A 26 13.45 -11.75 -0.80
CA ALA A 26 12.74 -10.99 -1.83
C ALA A 26 13.72 -10.14 -2.66
N GLU A 27 14.62 -9.40 -1.99
CA GLU A 27 15.65 -8.62 -2.70
C GLU A 27 16.58 -9.50 -3.52
N ALA A 28 17.05 -10.62 -2.98
CA ALA A 28 17.93 -11.57 -3.67
C ALA A 28 17.25 -12.21 -4.89
N LEU A 29 15.94 -12.42 -4.86
CA LEU A 29 15.14 -12.95 -5.96
C LEU A 29 14.70 -11.89 -6.98
N GLY A 30 15.13 -10.63 -6.83
CA GLY A 30 14.85 -9.56 -7.77
C GLY A 30 13.42 -9.00 -7.68
N TYR A 31 12.73 -9.16 -6.54
CA TYR A 31 11.52 -8.40 -6.29
C TYR A 31 11.84 -6.90 -6.23
N THR A 32 10.95 -6.09 -6.77
CA THR A 32 11.18 -4.64 -6.85
C THR A 32 10.68 -3.88 -5.64
N SER A 33 9.78 -4.49 -4.84
CA SER A 33 9.25 -3.90 -3.61
C SER A 33 8.90 -4.96 -2.57
N PHE A 34 9.09 -4.61 -1.31
CA PHE A 34 8.67 -5.40 -0.15
C PHE A 34 7.63 -4.61 0.63
N TRP A 35 6.50 -5.23 0.94
CA TRP A 35 5.36 -4.56 1.54
C TRP A 35 4.94 -5.20 2.86
N VAL A 36 4.49 -4.36 3.78
CA VAL A 36 3.76 -4.78 4.97
C VAL A 36 2.43 -4.02 5.06
N ASN A 37 1.43 -4.60 5.69
CA ASN A 37 0.21 -3.87 6.03
C ASN A 37 0.34 -3.11 7.37
N HIS A 38 -0.68 -2.31 7.74
CA HIS A 38 -0.75 -1.63 9.04
C HIS A 38 -2.11 -1.96 9.70
N PRO A 39 -2.30 -3.17 10.21
CA PRO A 39 -3.52 -3.53 10.90
C PRO A 39 -3.54 -2.84 12.27
N GLY A 40 -4.66 -2.24 12.65
CA GLY A 40 -4.85 -1.28 13.74
C GLY A 40 -4.06 -1.46 15.06
N ARG A 41 -3.60 -2.66 15.39
CA ARG A 41 -2.82 -2.96 16.61
C ARG A 41 -1.33 -3.19 16.36
N THR A 42 -0.89 -3.26 15.11
CA THR A 42 0.51 -3.53 14.74
C THR A 42 1.06 -2.36 13.95
N ASP A 43 2.21 -1.84 14.36
CA ASP A 43 2.85 -0.75 13.63
C ASP A 43 3.58 -1.28 12.39
N GLY A 44 2.99 -1.03 11.21
CA GLY A 44 3.60 -1.38 9.93
C GLY A 44 4.91 -0.63 9.66
N LEU A 45 5.11 0.58 10.22
CA LEU A 45 6.38 1.30 10.06
C LEU A 45 7.51 0.62 10.85
N ALA A 46 7.21 0.15 12.06
CA ALA A 46 8.16 -0.64 12.86
C ALA A 46 8.54 -1.95 12.14
N ALA A 47 7.55 -2.67 11.60
CA ALA A 47 7.79 -3.89 10.82
C ALA A 47 8.63 -3.60 9.56
N LEU A 48 8.34 -2.48 8.87
CA LEU A 48 9.10 -2.08 7.68
C LEU A 48 10.55 -1.71 8.00
N ALA A 49 10.79 -1.12 9.18
CA ALA A 49 12.14 -0.82 9.66
C ALA A 49 13.01 -2.09 9.86
N VAL A 50 12.38 -3.21 10.22
CA VAL A 50 13.07 -4.51 10.27
C VAL A 50 13.55 -4.91 8.88
N ALA A 51 12.70 -4.80 7.86
CA ALA A 51 13.05 -5.09 6.47
C ALA A 51 14.10 -4.10 5.92
N ALA A 52 14.01 -2.82 6.29
CA ALA A 52 14.93 -1.77 5.85
C ALA A 52 16.38 -2.04 6.23
N ARG A 53 16.61 -2.59 7.43
CA ARG A 53 17.96 -2.94 7.93
C ARG A 53 18.59 -4.11 7.20
N GLU A 54 17.81 -4.91 6.52
CA GLU A 54 18.23 -6.15 5.84
C GLU A 54 18.34 -6.02 4.32
N THR A 55 17.98 -4.86 3.79
CA THR A 55 17.89 -4.63 2.34
C THR A 55 18.54 -3.31 1.95
N ALA A 56 19.10 -3.24 0.75
CA ALA A 56 19.81 -2.05 0.26
C ALA A 56 19.12 -1.35 -0.93
N ARG A 57 18.36 -2.08 -1.74
CA ARG A 57 17.85 -1.59 -3.02
C ARG A 57 16.34 -1.67 -3.19
N ILE A 58 15.72 -2.72 -2.63
CA ILE A 58 14.28 -2.97 -2.79
C ILE A 58 13.45 -1.82 -2.20
N ASP A 59 12.42 -1.40 -2.89
CA ASP A 59 11.46 -0.44 -2.36
C ASP A 59 10.71 -1.02 -1.16
N LEU A 60 10.41 -0.18 -0.17
CA LEU A 60 9.81 -0.58 1.10
C LEU A 60 8.43 0.06 1.24
N GLY A 61 7.38 -0.73 1.18
CA GLY A 61 6.00 -0.26 1.16
C GLY A 61 5.21 -0.57 2.42
N VAL A 62 4.41 0.38 2.89
CA VAL A 62 3.33 0.11 3.84
C VAL A 62 1.98 0.28 3.13
N GLY A 63 1.15 -0.74 3.17
CA GLY A 63 -0.12 -0.73 2.43
C GLY A 63 -1.30 -1.17 3.29
N VAL A 64 -2.02 -0.25 3.91
CA VAL A 64 -1.86 1.20 4.04
C VAL A 64 -2.11 1.62 5.48
N ILE A 65 -1.63 2.79 5.89
CA ILE A 65 -1.91 3.36 7.20
C ILE A 65 -3.26 4.09 7.12
N PRO A 66 -4.23 3.74 7.99
CA PRO A 66 -5.53 4.38 7.96
C PRO A 66 -5.48 5.78 8.59
N LEU A 67 -5.70 6.83 7.79
CA LEU A 67 -5.63 8.22 8.24
C LEU A 67 -6.68 8.61 9.31
N HIS A 68 -7.74 7.82 9.48
CA HIS A 68 -8.74 8.06 10.51
C HIS A 68 -8.30 7.60 11.91
N THR A 69 -7.29 6.74 12.00
CA THR A 69 -6.74 6.24 13.27
C THR A 69 -5.33 6.75 13.53
N ARG A 70 -4.57 7.07 12.48
CA ARG A 70 -3.21 7.60 12.59
C ARG A 70 -3.06 8.81 11.67
N GLY A 71 -3.08 10.01 12.26
CA GLY A 71 -2.95 11.27 11.52
C GLY A 71 -1.55 11.50 10.94
N PRO A 72 -1.42 12.46 10.00
CA PRO A 72 -0.15 12.73 9.30
C PRO A 72 1.02 13.00 10.24
N GLU A 73 0.84 13.77 11.30
CA GLU A 73 1.89 14.10 12.28
C GLU A 73 2.47 12.85 12.93
N SER A 74 1.61 11.93 13.40
CA SER A 74 2.03 10.66 13.98
C SER A 74 2.72 9.74 12.96
N ILE A 75 2.32 9.81 11.69
CA ILE A 75 2.99 9.07 10.60
C ILE A 75 4.39 9.65 10.37
N LEU A 76 4.51 10.98 10.26
CA LEU A 76 5.78 11.69 10.12
C LEU A 76 6.75 11.37 11.26
N GLN A 77 6.24 11.38 12.49
CA GLN A 77 7.00 11.00 13.67
C GLN A 77 7.49 9.55 13.58
N GLY A 78 6.60 8.60 13.29
CA GLY A 78 6.97 7.19 13.17
C GLY A 78 7.99 6.90 12.07
N VAL A 79 7.91 7.58 10.93
CA VAL A 79 8.91 7.46 9.85
C VAL A 79 10.30 7.91 10.34
N ARG A 80 10.38 9.00 11.11
CA ARG A 80 11.64 9.50 11.68
C ARG A 80 12.18 8.59 12.79
N GLU A 81 11.32 8.19 13.74
CA GLU A 81 11.69 7.31 14.87
C GLU A 81 12.26 5.97 14.39
N HIS A 82 11.70 5.43 13.33
CA HIS A 82 12.17 4.18 12.74
C HIS A 82 13.29 4.36 11.72
N ALA A 83 13.74 5.59 11.46
CA ALA A 83 14.80 5.92 10.51
C ALA A 83 14.58 5.26 9.12
N LEU A 84 13.36 5.32 8.60
CA LEU A 84 13.03 4.69 7.32
C LEU A 84 13.72 5.40 6.15
N PRO A 85 14.27 4.67 5.17
CA PRO A 85 14.98 5.25 4.03
C PRO A 85 13.98 5.89 3.05
N LEU A 86 13.93 7.23 3.03
CA LEU A 86 12.90 8.00 2.29
C LEU A 86 12.98 7.80 0.77
N ASP A 87 14.15 7.56 0.23
CA ASP A 87 14.41 7.31 -1.20
C ASP A 87 13.79 6.00 -1.70
N ARG A 88 13.67 5.02 -0.81
CA ARG A 88 13.07 3.69 -1.07
C ARG A 88 11.68 3.52 -0.48
N LEU A 89 11.19 4.47 0.30
CA LEU A 89 9.90 4.35 0.99
C LEU A 89 8.72 4.57 0.04
N LEU A 90 7.73 3.68 0.13
CA LEU A 90 6.40 3.78 -0.47
C LEU A 90 5.40 3.92 0.68
N LEU A 91 5.11 5.16 1.05
CA LEU A 91 4.25 5.45 2.20
C LEU A 91 2.77 5.41 1.81
N GLY A 92 2.14 4.29 2.06
CA GLY A 92 0.74 4.06 1.71
C GLY A 92 -0.22 4.55 2.78
N VAL A 93 -1.22 5.31 2.36
CA VAL A 93 -2.30 5.82 3.22
C VAL A 93 -3.66 5.56 2.61
N GLY A 94 -4.68 5.53 3.45
CA GLY A 94 -6.06 5.36 3.03
C GLY A 94 -7.04 5.83 4.12
N SER A 95 -8.32 5.80 3.81
CA SER A 95 -9.37 6.09 4.79
C SER A 95 -10.70 5.46 4.38
N PRO A 96 -11.45 4.88 5.32
CA PRO A 96 -12.81 4.46 5.05
C PRO A 96 -13.77 5.66 5.03
N ASN A 97 -14.95 5.47 4.43
CA ASN A 97 -16.06 6.40 4.51
C ASN A 97 -16.68 6.43 5.95
N PRO A 98 -17.35 7.51 6.37
CA PRO A 98 -17.57 8.76 5.64
C PRO A 98 -16.35 9.70 5.65
N GLY A 99 -16.35 10.68 4.72
CA GLY A 99 -15.34 11.74 4.68
C GLY A 99 -13.96 11.35 4.15
N ALA A 100 -13.84 10.16 3.54
CA ALA A 100 -12.58 9.62 3.06
C ALA A 100 -11.83 10.53 2.08
N LEU A 101 -12.53 11.13 1.10
CA LEU A 101 -11.91 11.96 0.07
C LEU A 101 -11.19 13.19 0.66
N GLY A 102 -11.88 13.95 1.52
CA GLY A 102 -11.30 15.13 2.17
C GLY A 102 -10.12 14.75 3.08
N ARG A 103 -10.27 13.67 3.86
CA ARG A 103 -9.22 13.19 4.77
C ARG A 103 -7.98 12.72 4.01
N VAL A 104 -8.14 12.00 2.90
CA VAL A 104 -7.02 11.55 2.07
C VAL A 104 -6.33 12.73 1.40
N ARG A 105 -7.08 13.68 0.81
CA ARG A 105 -6.52 14.88 0.19
C ARG A 105 -5.69 15.69 1.19
N ALA A 106 -6.25 16.00 2.35
CA ALA A 106 -5.55 16.75 3.40
C ALA A 106 -4.34 15.97 3.97
N GLY A 107 -4.51 14.66 4.21
CA GLY A 107 -3.45 13.81 4.72
C GLY A 107 -2.26 13.69 3.78
N VAL A 108 -2.51 13.49 2.48
CA VAL A 108 -1.45 13.45 1.46
C VAL A 108 -0.72 14.80 1.37
N ALA A 109 -1.45 15.91 1.39
CA ALA A 109 -0.84 17.24 1.37
C ALA A 109 0.08 17.47 2.58
N ALA A 110 -0.39 17.13 3.80
CA ALA A 110 0.40 17.26 5.02
C ALA A 110 1.66 16.37 5.02
N LEU A 111 1.52 15.12 4.59
CA LEU A 111 2.65 14.20 4.48
C LEU A 111 3.68 14.67 3.45
N ARG A 112 3.23 15.19 2.30
CA ARG A 112 4.11 15.72 1.24
C ARG A 112 4.88 16.97 1.70
N ALA A 113 4.27 17.79 2.55
CA ALA A 113 4.95 18.94 3.16
C ALA A 113 6.05 18.51 4.16
N GLY A 114 5.87 17.38 4.84
CA GLY A 114 6.77 16.91 5.90
C GLY A 114 7.83 15.87 5.47
N LEU A 115 7.66 15.22 4.33
CA LEU A 115 8.56 14.16 3.84
C LEU A 115 8.73 14.22 2.32
N ARG A 116 9.96 13.96 1.86
CA ARG A 116 10.26 13.72 0.44
C ARG A 116 10.32 12.22 0.18
N THR A 117 9.16 11.61 0.03
CA THR A 117 9.01 10.19 -0.29
C THR A 117 7.84 9.97 -1.24
N ARG A 118 7.70 8.76 -1.76
CA ARG A 118 6.58 8.40 -2.64
C ARG A 118 5.34 8.08 -1.80
N LEU A 119 4.28 8.86 -2.02
CA LEU A 119 2.99 8.67 -1.36
C LEU A 119 2.07 7.79 -2.19
N VAL A 120 1.57 6.72 -1.58
CA VAL A 120 0.67 5.75 -2.21
C VAL A 120 -0.70 5.87 -1.56
N VAL A 121 -1.76 5.94 -2.37
CA VAL A 121 -3.14 6.01 -1.87
C VAL A 121 -3.87 4.70 -2.17
N ALA A 122 -4.50 4.11 -1.14
CA ALA A 122 -5.44 3.01 -1.36
C ALA A 122 -6.72 3.54 -1.99
N ALA A 123 -7.10 2.99 -3.12
CA ALA A 123 -8.30 3.37 -3.85
C ALA A 123 -9.14 2.14 -4.21
N LEU A 124 -10.46 2.26 -4.04
CA LEU A 124 -11.41 1.21 -4.37
C LEU A 124 -12.55 1.77 -5.24
N GLY A 125 -13.30 2.75 -4.73
CA GLY A 125 -14.41 3.36 -5.47
C GLY A 125 -13.95 4.43 -6.48
N PRO A 126 -14.81 4.76 -7.47
CA PRO A 126 -14.45 5.65 -8.59
C PRO A 126 -13.88 7.00 -8.17
N LYS A 127 -14.54 7.70 -7.24
CA LYS A 127 -14.10 9.03 -6.76
C LYS A 127 -12.74 8.97 -6.05
N MET A 128 -12.44 7.86 -5.35
CA MET A 128 -11.15 7.68 -4.69
C MET A 128 -10.05 7.38 -5.72
N CYS A 129 -10.36 6.62 -6.77
CA CYS A 129 -9.42 6.38 -7.87
C CYS A 129 -9.06 7.69 -8.59
N GLU A 130 -10.04 8.54 -8.88
CA GLU A 130 -9.80 9.86 -9.47
C GLU A 130 -8.95 10.74 -8.55
N LEU A 131 -9.32 10.84 -7.26
CA LEU A 131 -8.55 11.58 -6.28
C LEU A 131 -7.11 11.07 -6.14
N ALA A 132 -6.93 9.75 -6.08
CA ALA A 132 -5.59 9.15 -6.00
C ALA A 132 -4.76 9.51 -7.23
N GLY A 133 -5.37 9.54 -8.42
CA GLY A 133 -4.75 10.06 -9.64
C GLY A 133 -4.27 11.50 -9.52
N GLU A 134 -5.04 12.37 -8.86
CA GLU A 134 -4.73 13.79 -8.69
C GLU A 134 -3.60 14.06 -7.70
N VAL A 135 -3.46 13.25 -6.64
CA VAL A 135 -2.63 13.65 -5.48
C VAL A 135 -1.49 12.70 -5.15
N ALA A 136 -1.46 11.46 -5.68
CA ALA A 136 -0.53 10.44 -5.25
C ALA A 136 0.58 10.16 -6.27
N ASP A 137 1.69 9.58 -5.80
CA ASP A 137 2.78 9.05 -6.64
C ASP A 137 2.52 7.57 -7.02
N GLY A 138 1.67 6.90 -6.23
CA GLY A 138 1.22 5.54 -6.49
C GLY A 138 -0.20 5.29 -6.00
N VAL A 139 -0.85 4.28 -6.55
CA VAL A 139 -2.19 3.82 -6.14
C VAL A 139 -2.14 2.34 -5.84
N LEU A 140 -2.68 1.94 -4.68
CA LEU A 140 -2.74 0.55 -4.25
C LEU A 140 -4.17 0.03 -4.33
N PHE A 141 -4.35 -0.99 -5.15
CA PHE A 141 -5.59 -1.76 -5.27
C PHE A 141 -5.56 -3.01 -4.39
N ASN A 142 -6.72 -3.41 -3.90
CA ASN A 142 -6.87 -4.58 -3.07
C ASN A 142 -8.16 -5.33 -3.46
N TRP A 143 -8.10 -6.66 -3.61
CA TRP A 143 -9.25 -7.50 -3.93
C TRP A 143 -10.03 -7.06 -5.18
N LEU A 144 -9.38 -6.71 -6.26
CA LEU A 144 -10.03 -6.36 -7.52
C LEU A 144 -9.92 -7.49 -8.56
N THR A 145 -10.99 -7.68 -9.33
CA THR A 145 -10.92 -8.47 -10.55
C THR A 145 -10.07 -7.74 -11.62
N PRO A 146 -9.54 -8.44 -12.61
CA PRO A 146 -8.80 -7.80 -13.71
C PRO A 146 -9.60 -6.71 -14.44
N GLU A 147 -10.90 -6.90 -14.63
CA GLU A 147 -11.81 -5.94 -15.27
C GLU A 147 -11.97 -4.68 -14.42
N HIS A 148 -12.21 -4.87 -13.13
CA HIS A 148 -12.35 -3.76 -12.18
C HIS A 148 -11.03 -2.98 -12.06
N ALA A 149 -9.90 -3.68 -12.02
CA ALA A 149 -8.57 -3.05 -11.98
C ALA A 149 -8.30 -2.19 -13.23
N ARG A 150 -8.69 -2.64 -14.43
CA ARG A 150 -8.59 -1.83 -15.66
C ARG A 150 -9.44 -0.57 -15.58
N ARG A 151 -10.72 -0.69 -15.22
CA ARG A 151 -11.63 0.47 -15.05
C ARG A 151 -11.10 1.45 -14.00
N SER A 152 -10.63 0.96 -12.87
CA SER A 152 -10.02 1.79 -11.82
C SER A 152 -8.76 2.50 -12.32
N ALA A 153 -7.93 1.82 -13.10
CA ALA A 153 -6.74 2.42 -13.70
C ALA A 153 -7.08 3.58 -14.66
N ASP A 154 -8.17 3.48 -15.41
CA ASP A 154 -8.61 4.57 -16.30
C ASP A 154 -9.08 5.79 -15.51
N LEU A 155 -9.78 5.60 -14.40
CA LEU A 155 -10.17 6.68 -13.48
C LEU A 155 -8.94 7.35 -12.84
N VAL A 156 -7.95 6.58 -12.44
CA VAL A 156 -6.68 7.13 -11.93
C VAL A 156 -5.97 7.97 -12.99
N ARG A 157 -5.91 7.50 -14.24
CA ARG A 157 -5.31 8.27 -15.34
C ARG A 157 -6.08 9.56 -15.62
N ALA A 158 -7.40 9.50 -15.60
CA ALA A 158 -8.25 10.69 -15.75
C ALA A 158 -8.01 11.73 -14.64
N GLY A 159 -7.89 11.29 -13.39
CA GLY A 159 -7.54 12.17 -12.25
C GLY A 159 -6.18 12.84 -12.43
N ALA A 160 -5.16 12.08 -12.81
CA ALA A 160 -3.83 12.61 -13.08
C ALA A 160 -3.81 13.62 -14.23
N ALA A 161 -4.52 13.34 -15.31
CA ALA A 161 -4.65 14.25 -16.45
C ALA A 161 -5.32 15.58 -16.06
N ARG A 162 -6.38 15.53 -15.25
CA ARG A 162 -7.01 16.76 -14.71
C ARG A 162 -6.07 17.59 -13.85
N ALA A 163 -5.19 16.94 -13.11
CA ALA A 163 -4.16 17.61 -12.29
C ALA A 163 -2.91 18.05 -13.07
N GLY A 164 -2.82 17.72 -14.36
CA GLY A 164 -1.73 18.14 -15.23
C GLY A 164 -0.40 17.41 -15.00
N HIS A 165 -0.41 16.19 -14.43
CA HIS A 165 0.82 15.42 -14.21
C HIS A 165 0.73 13.97 -14.72
N ARG A 166 1.87 13.28 -14.66
CA ARG A 166 1.96 11.89 -15.10
C ARG A 166 1.11 10.97 -14.21
N PRO A 167 0.48 9.93 -14.78
CA PRO A 167 -0.26 8.95 -13.98
C PRO A 167 0.64 8.31 -12.91
N PRO A 168 0.13 8.14 -11.69
CA PRO A 168 0.82 7.44 -10.62
C PRO A 168 1.06 5.96 -10.96
N ARG A 169 2.06 5.36 -10.31
CA ARG A 169 2.31 3.93 -10.44
C ARG A 169 1.18 3.12 -9.80
N LEU A 170 0.73 2.07 -10.48
CA LEU A 170 -0.32 1.20 -9.97
C LEU A 170 0.30 -0.02 -9.29
N TYR A 171 -0.21 -0.35 -8.12
CA TYR A 171 0.09 -1.53 -7.34
C TYR A 171 -1.20 -2.30 -7.07
N ALA A 172 -1.12 -3.62 -7.01
CA ALA A 172 -2.25 -4.46 -6.63
C ALA A 172 -1.78 -5.57 -5.69
N TYR A 173 -2.49 -5.77 -4.58
CA TYR A 173 -2.31 -6.96 -3.77
C TYR A 173 -3.00 -8.16 -4.40
N VAL A 174 -2.22 -9.19 -4.68
CA VAL A 174 -2.70 -10.51 -5.08
C VAL A 174 -2.41 -11.48 -3.94
N ARG A 175 -3.46 -12.07 -3.38
CA ARG A 175 -3.33 -13.06 -2.30
C ARG A 175 -2.86 -14.39 -2.86
N LEU A 176 -1.93 -15.01 -2.15
CA LEU A 176 -1.41 -16.32 -2.48
C LEU A 176 -1.51 -17.24 -1.27
N ALA A 177 -1.90 -18.48 -1.52
CA ALA A 177 -1.91 -19.54 -0.52
C ALA A 177 -1.09 -20.73 -1.01
N VAL A 178 -0.23 -21.27 -0.15
CA VAL A 178 0.57 -22.46 -0.42
C VAL A 178 0.18 -23.55 0.56
N GLY A 179 -0.34 -24.67 0.03
CA GLY A 179 -0.86 -25.79 0.82
C GLY A 179 -2.35 -25.65 1.21
N ALA A 180 -2.98 -26.76 1.57
CA ALA A 180 -4.42 -26.85 1.80
C ALA A 180 -4.91 -25.94 2.94
N ALA A 181 -4.26 -25.99 4.10
CA ALA A 181 -4.65 -25.17 5.25
C ALA A 181 -4.49 -23.63 5.02
N ALA A 182 -3.58 -23.23 4.14
CA ALA A 182 -3.45 -21.82 3.77
C ALA A 182 -4.53 -21.42 2.76
N ARG A 183 -4.95 -22.34 1.90
CA ARG A 183 -6.05 -22.14 0.95
C ARG A 183 -7.37 -21.88 1.67
N GLU A 184 -7.71 -22.71 2.65
CA GLU A 184 -8.92 -22.55 3.46
C GLU A 184 -8.99 -21.15 4.10
N ARG A 185 -7.89 -20.70 4.72
CA ARG A 185 -7.80 -19.33 5.28
C ARG A 185 -7.92 -18.21 4.23
N LEU A 186 -7.42 -18.45 3.02
CA LEU A 186 -7.58 -17.49 1.93
C LEU A 186 -9.04 -17.38 1.48
N ASP A 187 -9.73 -18.51 1.39
CA ASP A 187 -11.14 -18.56 1.03
C ASP A 187 -12.01 -17.86 2.10
N GLU A 188 -11.76 -18.10 3.40
CA GLU A 188 -12.39 -17.36 4.50
C GLU A 188 -12.10 -15.84 4.45
N GLU A 189 -10.89 -15.43 4.09
CA GLU A 189 -10.56 -14.02 3.92
C GLU A 189 -11.31 -13.42 2.73
N ALA A 190 -11.40 -14.12 1.62
CA ALA A 190 -12.15 -13.70 0.44
C ALA A 190 -13.63 -13.50 0.75
N GLU A 191 -14.26 -14.41 1.47
CA GLU A 191 -15.66 -14.30 1.91
C GLU A 191 -15.89 -13.07 2.81
N ARG A 192 -14.99 -12.83 3.76
CA ARG A 192 -15.06 -11.62 4.62
C ARG A 192 -14.97 -10.33 3.81
N TYR A 193 -14.11 -10.27 2.80
CA TYR A 193 -14.01 -9.10 1.93
C TYR A 193 -15.23 -8.95 1.02
N ALA A 194 -15.77 -10.06 0.48
CA ALA A 194 -16.98 -10.04 -0.33
C ALA A 194 -18.22 -9.53 0.43
N ALA A 195 -18.26 -9.72 1.75
CA ALA A 195 -19.32 -9.19 2.62
C ALA A 195 -19.24 -7.67 2.86
N ILE A 196 -18.13 -7.02 2.50
CA ILE A 196 -17.98 -5.57 2.66
C ILE A 196 -18.56 -4.87 1.42
N PRO A 197 -19.59 -3.98 1.56
CA PRO A 197 -20.27 -3.37 0.42
C PRO A 197 -19.34 -2.69 -0.60
N ALA A 198 -18.22 -2.14 -0.15
CA ALA A 198 -17.25 -1.48 -1.02
C ALA A 198 -16.50 -2.44 -1.96
N TYR A 199 -16.53 -3.76 -1.70
CA TYR A 199 -15.90 -4.80 -2.52
C TYR A 199 -16.93 -5.66 -3.27
N ALA A 200 -18.22 -5.52 -2.96
CA ALA A 200 -19.32 -6.30 -3.57
C ALA A 200 -19.81 -5.71 -4.91
N ALA A 201 -19.27 -4.60 -5.38
CA ALA A 201 -19.70 -3.85 -6.56
C ALA A 201 -18.89 -4.17 -7.82
#